data_4f440ee7b96a15806f1e01c3e96722a3
#
_entry.id   4f440ee7b96a15806f1e01c3e96722a3
#
_cell.length_a   1.000
_cell.length_b   1.000
_cell.length_c   1.000
_cell.angle_alpha   90.00
_cell.angle_beta   90.00
_cell.angle_gamma   90.00
#
_symmetry.space_group_name_H-M   'P 1'
#
loop_
_entity.id
_entity.type
_entity.pdbx_description
1 polymer ?
#
loop_
_entity_poly.entity_id
_entity_poly.type
_entity_poly.pdbx_seq_one_letter_code
_entity_poly.pdbx_strand_id
1 'polypeptide(L)'
;MEQKRVKLANGIELDVVDEGPKDAPALMFLHGFPESHRTWRHQIAHFSDRYRCIAPDQRGYRGSSKPQEVEAYRPDKLIGDIFLLATELGIDEFTIVGHDWGGAISWGIALMGQKGIGTGRVTRAVIANAPHPAIFQKLLFTDPHQRESSQYIRGFRNTDNDALVQEHGLAAILMKEIKWDRPSAMEPEEREALLQDWQDREAAFGMLNWYRASPMIVPPMDAPFELPADYQPPQLPNLAIPTLVIWAMDDIALPPGXMVGMEXIIDDLTIXKVSGCGHXVPWEAPXKFNAAMDAXLARTA
;
A
#
# COMPACT_ATOMS: atom_id res chain seq x y z
N MET A 1 -15.26 12.55 5.86
CA MET A 1 -13.87 13.03 6.04
C MET A 1 -13.60 14.10 5.00
N GLU A 2 -13.22 15.27 5.49
CA GLU A 2 -12.97 16.41 4.63
C GLU A 2 -11.55 16.32 4.05
N GLN A 3 -11.41 16.71 2.79
CA GLN A 3 -10.10 16.69 2.14
C GLN A 3 -9.67 18.09 1.76
N LYS A 4 -8.36 18.32 1.77
CA LYS A 4 -7.79 19.56 1.24
C LYS A 4 -6.77 19.21 0.16
N ARG A 5 -6.58 20.13 -0.79
CA ARG A 5 -5.62 19.95 -1.87
C ARG A 5 -4.26 20.44 -1.44
N VAL A 6 -3.24 19.59 -1.56
CA VAL A 6 -1.88 19.93 -1.20
C VAL A 6 -1.00 19.83 -2.44
N LYS A 7 -0.32 20.92 -2.78
CA LYS A 7 0.61 20.94 -3.92
C LYS A 7 2.01 20.65 -3.44
N LEU A 8 2.60 19.59 -3.96
CA LEU A 8 3.96 19.17 -3.58
C LEU A 8 5.01 19.95 -4.39
N ALA A 9 6.24 19.96 -3.88
CA ALA A 9 7.33 20.65 -4.56
C ALA A 9 7.64 20.10 -5.95
N ASN A 10 7.28 18.82 -6.21
CA ASN A 10 7.49 18.22 -7.52
C ASN A 10 6.34 18.50 -8.51
N GLY A 11 5.37 19.33 -8.11
CA GLY A 11 4.23 19.68 -8.95
C GLY A 11 3.03 18.76 -8.84
N ILE A 12 3.16 17.63 -8.18
CA ILE A 12 2.03 16.73 -7.94
C ILE A 12 1.09 17.37 -6.92
N GLU A 13 -0.22 17.24 -7.16
CA GLU A 13 -1.23 17.69 -6.22
C GLU A 13 -1.96 16.48 -5.67
N LEU A 14 -2.13 16.43 -4.36
CA LEU A 14 -2.83 15.34 -3.70
C LEU A 14 -4.01 15.87 -2.91
N ASP A 15 -5.11 15.14 -2.95
CA ASP A 15 -6.24 15.38 -2.05
C ASP A 15 -5.98 14.63 -0.77
N VAL A 16 -6.03 15.31 0.38
CA VAL A 16 -5.49 14.78 1.63
C VAL A 16 -6.47 15.01 2.77
N VAL A 17 -6.73 13.95 3.54
CA VAL A 17 -7.37 14.08 4.84
C VAL A 17 -6.30 14.46 5.86
N ASP A 18 -6.58 15.48 6.67
CA ASP A 18 -5.64 15.96 7.70
C ASP A 18 -6.48 16.24 8.95
N GLU A 19 -6.63 15.24 9.81
CA GLU A 19 -7.51 15.33 10.98
C GLU A 19 -6.72 15.07 12.26
N GLY A 20 -7.19 15.69 13.33
CA GLY A 20 -6.55 15.57 14.63
C GLY A 20 -5.72 16.79 14.97
N PRO A 21 -5.20 16.85 16.21
CA PRO A 21 -4.43 18.03 16.63
C PRO A 21 -3.18 18.21 15.78
N LYS A 22 -2.96 19.41 15.30
CA LYS A 22 -1.85 19.67 14.38
C LYS A 22 -0.48 19.50 15.03
N ASP A 23 -0.39 19.62 16.34
CA ASP A 23 0.87 19.46 17.05
C ASP A 23 1.05 18.07 17.67
N ALA A 24 0.10 17.17 17.44
CA ALA A 24 0.22 15.80 17.90
C ALA A 24 1.16 15.00 16.99
N PRO A 25 1.68 13.87 17.47
CA PRO A 25 2.47 13.00 16.59
C PRO A 25 1.67 12.56 15.38
N ALA A 26 2.34 12.46 14.24
CA ALA A 26 1.67 12.22 12.96
C ALA A 26 1.66 10.75 12.59
N LEU A 27 0.52 10.31 12.08
CA LEU A 27 0.33 8.99 11.45
C LEU A 27 0.00 9.25 9.98
N MET A 28 0.81 8.67 9.09
CA MET A 28 0.63 8.84 7.64
C MET A 28 0.09 7.55 7.07
N PHE A 29 -1.17 7.58 6.59
CA PHE A 29 -1.90 6.40 6.16
C PHE A 29 -1.92 6.30 4.64
N LEU A 30 -1.40 5.22 4.08
CA LEU A 30 -1.32 5.01 2.64
C LEU A 30 -2.17 3.83 2.22
N HIS A 31 -3.20 4.12 1.42
CA HIS A 31 -4.12 3.10 0.92
C HIS A 31 -3.50 2.28 -0.20
N GLY A 32 -4.18 1.21 -0.58
CA GLY A 32 -3.74 0.37 -1.67
C GLY A 32 -4.67 0.41 -2.87
N PHE A 33 -4.45 -0.54 -3.75
CA PHE A 33 -5.19 -0.68 -5.00
C PHE A 33 -6.44 -1.53 -4.74
N PRO A 34 -7.56 -1.18 -5.24
CA PRO A 34 -7.93 0.00 -6.02
C PRO A 34 -8.80 0.95 -5.19
N GLU A 35 -8.32 1.33 -4.03
CA GLU A 35 -9.12 2.01 -3.02
C GLU A 35 -8.78 3.52 -2.98
N SER A 36 -8.86 4.11 -1.77
CA SER A 36 -8.66 5.54 -1.59
C SER A 36 -8.41 5.80 -0.11
N HIS A 37 -8.33 7.09 0.26
CA HIS A 37 -8.26 7.48 1.67
C HIS A 37 -9.36 6.83 2.51
N ARG A 38 -10.48 6.46 1.90
CA ARG A 38 -11.62 5.88 2.62
C ARG A 38 -11.28 4.51 3.23
N THR A 39 -10.24 3.86 2.74
CA THR A 39 -9.72 2.64 3.38
C THR A 39 -9.53 2.83 4.88
N TRP A 40 -9.09 4.02 5.27
CA TRP A 40 -8.62 4.30 6.62
C TRP A 40 -9.68 4.95 7.52
N ARG A 41 -10.94 4.97 7.11
CA ARG A 41 -11.99 5.67 7.85
C ARG A 41 -12.13 5.25 9.30
N HIS A 42 -11.95 3.95 9.57
CA HIS A 42 -12.05 3.45 10.94
C HIS A 42 -10.82 3.80 11.77
N GLN A 43 -9.65 3.82 11.14
CA GLN A 43 -8.43 4.17 11.83
C GLN A 43 -8.39 5.67 12.13
N ILE A 44 -8.77 6.48 11.18
CA ILE A 44 -8.81 7.93 11.39
C ILE A 44 -9.79 8.27 12.51
N ALA A 45 -10.97 7.66 12.50
CA ALA A 45 -11.94 7.88 13.57
C ALA A 45 -11.39 7.48 14.94
N HIS A 46 -10.61 6.41 14.98
CA HIS A 46 -10.08 5.89 16.24
C HIS A 46 -8.92 6.71 16.79
N PHE A 47 -8.03 7.20 15.90
CA PHE A 47 -6.77 7.80 16.32
C PHE A 47 -6.76 9.33 16.32
N SER A 48 -7.72 9.99 15.65
CA SER A 48 -7.61 11.43 15.45
C SER A 48 -7.87 12.26 16.70
N ASP A 49 -8.33 11.65 17.80
CA ASP A 49 -8.42 12.38 19.06
C ASP A 49 -7.04 12.57 19.73
N ARG A 50 -6.05 11.76 19.34
CA ARG A 50 -4.72 11.77 19.99
C ARG A 50 -3.57 12.00 19.01
N TYR A 51 -3.80 11.77 17.74
CA TYR A 51 -2.76 11.84 16.71
C TYR A 51 -3.22 12.70 15.56
N ARG A 52 -2.26 13.28 14.85
CA ARG A 52 -2.53 13.94 13.59
C ARG A 52 -2.56 12.87 12.50
N CYS A 53 -3.71 12.65 11.91
CA CYS A 53 -3.93 11.59 10.93
C CYS A 53 -3.95 12.17 9.54
N ILE A 54 -2.99 11.76 8.71
CA ILE A 54 -2.85 12.23 7.33
C ILE A 54 -3.14 11.06 6.41
N ALA A 55 -4.06 11.22 5.47
CA ALA A 55 -4.41 10.15 4.54
C ALA A 55 -4.63 10.74 3.15
N PRO A 56 -3.61 10.68 2.29
CA PRO A 56 -3.77 11.17 0.91
C PRO A 56 -4.49 10.16 0.03
N ASP A 57 -5.23 10.67 -0.96
CA ASP A 57 -5.45 9.88 -2.16
C ASP A 57 -4.16 9.96 -2.95
N GLN A 58 -3.54 8.83 -3.19
CA GLN A 58 -2.20 8.83 -3.74
C GLN A 58 -2.20 9.12 -5.23
N ARG A 59 -1.01 9.40 -5.78
CA ARG A 59 -0.84 9.70 -7.22
C ARG A 59 -1.59 8.67 -8.03
N GLY A 60 -2.43 9.15 -8.95
CA GLY A 60 -3.22 8.30 -9.83
C GLY A 60 -4.63 8.02 -9.34
N TYR A 61 -4.98 8.46 -8.13
CA TYR A 61 -6.26 8.13 -7.50
C TYR A 61 -7.15 9.34 -7.35
N ARG A 62 -8.42 9.16 -7.64
CA ARG A 62 -9.49 10.14 -7.40
C ARG A 62 -9.12 11.51 -7.96
N GLY A 63 -9.13 12.55 -7.12
CA GLY A 63 -8.85 13.91 -7.55
C GLY A 63 -7.38 14.30 -7.56
N SER A 64 -6.52 13.41 -7.08
CA SER A 64 -5.08 13.68 -7.06
C SER A 64 -4.52 13.64 -8.48
N SER A 65 -3.32 14.20 -8.68
CA SER A 65 -2.67 14.22 -9.99
C SER A 65 -2.62 12.82 -10.58
N LYS A 66 -2.92 12.73 -11.88
CA LYS A 66 -2.99 11.46 -12.59
C LYS A 66 -2.19 11.51 -13.87
N PRO A 67 -0.83 11.60 -13.78
CA PRO A 67 -0.03 11.53 -15.01
C PRO A 67 -0.37 10.25 -15.75
N GLN A 68 -0.29 10.29 -17.08
CA GLN A 68 -0.67 9.11 -17.86
C GLN A 68 0.52 8.28 -18.30
N GLU A 69 1.73 8.78 -18.15
CA GLU A 69 2.94 8.02 -18.50
C GLU A 69 3.19 6.95 -17.43
N VAL A 70 3.54 5.75 -17.89
CA VAL A 70 3.79 4.64 -16.97
C VAL A 70 4.92 4.98 -16.00
N GLU A 71 6.02 5.53 -16.51
CA GLU A 71 7.18 5.78 -15.66
C GLU A 71 6.95 6.87 -14.60
N ALA A 72 5.83 7.61 -14.69
CA ALA A 72 5.47 8.54 -13.64
C ALA A 72 5.09 7.81 -12.34
N TYR A 73 4.91 6.50 -12.41
CA TYR A 73 4.48 5.69 -11.25
C TYR A 73 5.58 4.78 -10.73
N ARG A 74 6.83 5.05 -11.07
CA ARG A 74 7.94 4.30 -10.51
C ARG A 74 7.95 4.42 -8.98
N PRO A 75 8.33 3.35 -8.28
CA PRO A 75 8.26 3.38 -6.81
C PRO A 75 9.02 4.53 -6.16
N ASP A 76 10.17 4.93 -6.71
CA ASP A 76 10.92 6.05 -6.13
C ASP A 76 10.11 7.35 -6.16
N LYS A 77 9.29 7.53 -7.22
CA LYS A 77 8.47 8.74 -7.31
C LYS A 77 7.30 8.69 -6.33
N LEU A 78 6.69 7.52 -6.19
CA LEU A 78 5.57 7.35 -5.25
C LEU A 78 6.05 7.56 -3.82
N ILE A 79 7.22 7.02 -3.49
CA ILE A 79 7.85 7.21 -2.18
C ILE A 79 8.15 8.69 -1.96
N GLY A 80 8.72 9.34 -2.98
CA GLY A 80 9.08 10.75 -2.89
C GLY A 80 7.87 11.63 -2.58
N ASP A 81 6.72 11.32 -3.16
CA ASP A 81 5.49 12.10 -2.88
C ASP A 81 5.23 12.18 -1.38
N ILE A 82 5.45 11.09 -0.65
CA ILE A 82 5.08 11.05 0.77
C ILE A 82 6.01 11.91 1.61
N PHE A 83 7.32 11.86 1.34
CA PHE A 83 8.24 12.75 2.03
C PHE A 83 7.95 14.22 1.71
N LEU A 84 7.63 14.51 0.45
CA LEU A 84 7.28 15.87 0.06
C LEU A 84 5.97 16.32 0.71
N LEU A 85 5.01 15.40 0.85
CA LEU A 85 3.75 15.72 1.53
C LEU A 85 4.02 16.07 2.99
N ALA A 86 4.82 15.27 3.68
CA ALA A 86 5.15 15.55 5.07
C ALA A 86 5.82 16.92 5.21
N THR A 87 6.74 17.23 4.31
CA THR A 87 7.40 18.54 4.31
C THR A 87 6.39 19.66 4.11
N GLU A 88 5.51 19.52 3.16
CA GLU A 88 4.52 20.57 2.85
C GLU A 88 3.57 20.80 4.01
N LEU A 89 3.28 19.74 4.79
CA LEU A 89 2.40 19.85 5.96
C LEU A 89 3.12 20.25 7.23
N GLY A 90 4.43 20.48 7.16
CA GLY A 90 5.21 20.87 8.33
C GLY A 90 5.47 19.73 9.31
N ILE A 91 5.46 18.49 8.82
CA ILE A 91 5.64 17.30 9.65
C ILE A 91 7.09 16.85 9.54
N ASP A 92 7.82 16.90 10.64
CA ASP A 92 9.22 16.48 10.66
C ASP A 92 9.37 14.97 10.77
N GLU A 93 8.61 14.36 11.68
CA GLU A 93 8.68 12.92 11.93
C GLU A 93 7.27 12.32 11.86
N PHE A 94 7.18 11.06 11.43
CA PHE A 94 5.88 10.41 11.36
C PHE A 94 6.02 8.91 11.45
N THR A 95 4.91 8.26 11.81
CA THR A 95 4.72 6.83 11.67
C THR A 95 4.11 6.59 10.30
N ILE A 96 4.71 5.67 9.52
CA ILE A 96 4.11 5.29 8.25
C ILE A 96 3.19 4.10 8.48
N VAL A 97 1.98 4.18 7.92
CA VAL A 97 0.98 3.11 8.01
C VAL A 97 0.51 2.80 6.59
N GLY A 98 0.71 1.59 6.13
CA GLY A 98 0.36 1.28 4.74
C GLY A 98 -0.29 -0.07 4.57
N HIS A 99 -1.12 -0.18 3.54
CA HIS A 99 -1.82 -1.40 3.19
C HIS A 99 -1.69 -1.64 1.69
N ASP A 100 -1.48 -2.89 1.28
CA ASP A 100 -1.41 -3.28 -0.12
C ASP A 100 -0.33 -2.45 -0.82
N TRP A 101 -0.60 -1.79 -1.93
CA TRP A 101 0.40 -0.94 -2.59
C TRP A 101 0.90 0.17 -1.68
N GLY A 102 0.02 0.73 -0.83
CA GLY A 102 0.47 1.68 0.17
C GLY A 102 1.47 1.06 1.14
N GLY A 103 1.26 -0.21 1.48
CA GLY A 103 2.22 -0.95 2.31
C GLY A 103 3.49 -1.27 1.55
N ALA A 104 3.37 -1.61 0.26
CA ALA A 104 4.54 -1.92 -0.55
C ALA A 104 5.51 -0.74 -0.59
N ILE A 105 5.00 0.47 -0.84
CA ILE A 105 5.90 1.63 -0.85
C ILE A 105 6.29 2.03 0.57
N SER A 106 5.51 1.65 1.57
CA SER A 106 5.87 1.95 2.96
C SER A 106 7.14 1.25 3.40
N TRP A 107 7.44 0.06 2.84
CA TRP A 107 8.73 -0.56 3.11
C TRP A 107 9.88 0.36 2.68
N GLY A 108 9.77 0.93 1.46
CA GLY A 108 10.79 1.86 0.97
C GLY A 108 10.83 3.15 1.76
N ILE A 109 9.66 3.66 2.13
CA ILE A 109 9.57 4.89 2.94
C ILE A 109 10.27 4.66 4.29
N ALA A 110 10.01 3.52 4.93
CA ALA A 110 10.61 3.22 6.22
C ALA A 110 12.12 3.04 6.11
N LEU A 111 12.58 2.33 5.08
CA LEU A 111 14.02 2.12 4.88
C LEU A 111 14.74 3.44 4.62
N MET A 112 14.17 4.30 3.77
CA MET A 112 14.79 5.58 3.45
C MET A 112 14.62 6.60 4.56
N GLY A 113 13.63 6.42 5.42
CA GLY A 113 13.32 7.37 6.47
C GLY A 113 13.87 7.03 7.84
N GLN A 114 14.46 5.85 8.01
CA GLN A 114 14.91 5.45 9.35
C GLN A 114 16.19 6.18 9.75
N LYS A 115 16.35 6.34 11.05
CA LYS A 115 17.49 7.08 11.60
C LYS A 115 18.79 6.29 11.36
N GLY A 116 19.84 7.02 11.09
CA GLY A 116 21.17 6.44 10.92
C GLY A 116 21.49 6.03 9.51
N ILE A 117 20.51 5.59 8.74
CA ILE A 117 20.70 5.18 7.35
C ILE A 117 20.03 6.17 6.42
N GLY A 118 18.85 6.63 6.79
CA GLY A 118 18.08 7.55 5.99
C GLY A 118 17.93 8.90 6.67
N THR A 119 16.78 9.52 6.46
CA THR A 119 16.53 10.90 6.90
C THR A 119 16.25 11.02 8.39
N GLY A 120 15.87 9.95 9.05
CA GLY A 120 15.43 9.99 10.44
C GLY A 120 13.99 10.44 10.62
N ARG A 121 13.26 10.65 9.54
CA ARG A 121 11.90 11.20 9.61
C ARG A 121 10.84 10.15 9.90
N VAL A 122 11.14 8.88 9.67
CA VAL A 122 10.17 7.79 9.90
C VAL A 122 10.59 7.06 11.16
N THR A 123 9.73 7.10 12.18
CA THR A 123 10.08 6.60 13.50
C THR A 123 9.46 5.23 13.81
N ARG A 124 8.40 4.86 13.08
CA ARG A 124 7.74 3.56 13.22
C ARG A 124 7.12 3.19 11.89
N ALA A 125 6.89 1.89 11.69
CA ALA A 125 6.17 1.42 10.50
C ALA A 125 5.08 0.44 10.92
N VAL A 126 3.90 0.58 10.31
CA VAL A 126 2.78 -0.35 10.43
C VAL A 126 2.42 -0.77 9.02
N ILE A 127 2.63 -2.03 8.69
CA ILE A 127 2.45 -2.48 7.32
C ILE A 127 1.52 -3.69 7.31
N ALA A 128 0.43 -3.56 6.56
CA ALA A 128 -0.62 -4.56 6.53
C ALA A 128 -0.72 -5.19 5.16
N ASN A 129 -0.62 -6.51 5.10
CA ASN A 129 -0.79 -7.30 3.88
C ASN A 129 -0.07 -6.68 2.69
N ALA A 130 1.22 -6.49 2.87
CA ALA A 130 2.11 -6.01 1.82
C ALA A 130 3.49 -6.62 2.09
N PRO A 131 3.97 -7.47 1.20
CA PRO A 131 5.21 -8.18 1.48
C PRO A 131 6.44 -7.30 1.29
N HIS A 132 7.47 -7.60 2.05
CA HIS A 132 8.77 -6.97 1.83
C HIS A 132 9.23 -7.33 0.41
N PRO A 133 9.72 -6.35 -0.37
CA PRO A 133 10.00 -6.61 -1.78
C PRO A 133 11.02 -7.72 -2.02
N ALA A 134 12.02 -7.87 -1.15
CA ALA A 134 13.01 -8.92 -1.35
C ALA A 134 12.40 -10.31 -1.15
N ILE A 135 11.53 -10.45 -0.16
CA ILE A 135 10.85 -11.73 0.09
C ILE A 135 9.88 -12.03 -1.05
N PHE A 136 9.12 -11.03 -1.47
CA PHE A 136 8.11 -11.22 -2.52
C PHE A 136 8.76 -11.68 -3.83
N GLN A 137 9.83 -11.00 -4.26
CA GLN A 137 10.47 -11.38 -5.51
C GLN A 137 11.02 -12.80 -5.47
N LYS A 138 11.61 -13.19 -4.34
CA LYS A 138 12.12 -14.54 -4.19
C LYS A 138 10.98 -15.57 -4.31
N LEU A 139 9.87 -15.32 -3.64
CA LEU A 139 8.74 -16.25 -3.69
C LEU A 139 8.12 -16.31 -5.08
N LEU A 140 8.07 -15.20 -5.80
CA LEU A 140 7.55 -15.22 -7.16
C LEU A 140 8.37 -16.15 -8.05
N PHE A 141 9.69 -16.22 -7.82
CA PHE A 141 10.56 -17.13 -8.57
C PHE A 141 10.43 -18.57 -8.10
N THR A 142 10.23 -18.82 -6.81
CA THR A 142 10.47 -20.15 -6.24
C THR A 142 9.24 -20.86 -5.71
N ASP A 143 8.15 -20.13 -5.39
CA ASP A 143 7.01 -20.75 -4.71
C ASP A 143 5.80 -20.81 -5.66
N PRO A 144 5.36 -22.02 -6.04
CA PRO A 144 4.21 -22.12 -6.94
C PRO A 144 2.94 -21.45 -6.42
N HIS A 145 2.68 -21.53 -5.12
CA HIS A 145 1.47 -20.94 -4.56
C HIS A 145 1.51 -19.42 -4.68
N GLN A 146 2.62 -18.79 -4.31
CA GLN A 146 2.72 -17.33 -4.43
C GLN A 146 2.65 -16.88 -5.87
N ARG A 147 3.34 -17.60 -6.77
CA ARG A 147 3.31 -17.21 -8.19
C ARG A 147 1.90 -17.30 -8.76
N GLU A 148 1.18 -18.36 -8.41
CA GLU A 148 -0.20 -18.49 -8.88
C GLU A 148 -1.07 -17.35 -8.35
N SER A 149 -0.93 -17.02 -7.07
CA SER A 149 -1.70 -15.94 -6.44
C SER A 149 -1.43 -14.58 -7.06
N SER A 150 -0.30 -14.43 -7.74
CA SER A 150 0.13 -13.14 -8.29
C SER A 150 -0.04 -13.04 -9.80
N GLN A 151 -0.63 -14.05 -10.45
CA GLN A 151 -0.76 -14.00 -11.92
C GLN A 151 -1.62 -12.83 -12.38
N TYR A 152 -2.52 -12.33 -11.55
CA TYR A 152 -3.34 -11.18 -11.92
C TYR A 152 -2.47 -9.95 -12.27
N ILE A 153 -1.29 -9.85 -11.69
CA ILE A 153 -0.38 -8.74 -12.00
C ILE A 153 -0.03 -8.74 -13.50
N ARG A 154 0.19 -9.92 -14.05
CA ARG A 154 0.47 -10.04 -15.48
C ARG A 154 -0.72 -9.54 -16.31
N GLY A 155 -1.94 -9.83 -15.87
CA GLY A 155 -3.13 -9.32 -16.54
C GLY A 155 -3.25 -7.81 -16.46
N PHE A 156 -2.97 -7.23 -15.29
CA PHE A 156 -3.02 -5.77 -15.12
C PHE A 156 -1.97 -5.07 -15.98
N ARG A 157 -0.83 -5.72 -16.21
CA ARG A 157 0.25 -5.18 -17.04
C ARG A 157 -0.03 -5.33 -18.53
N ASN A 158 -0.94 -6.22 -18.91
CA ASN A 158 -1.18 -6.55 -20.31
C ASN A 158 -1.99 -5.45 -20.96
N THR A 159 -1.36 -4.72 -21.89
CA THR A 159 -2.03 -3.61 -22.56
C THR A 159 -3.14 -4.07 -23.51
N ASP A 160 -3.24 -5.38 -23.79
CA ASP A 160 -4.42 -5.89 -24.52
C ASP A 160 -5.71 -5.64 -23.75
N ASN A 161 -5.64 -5.43 -22.44
CA ASN A 161 -6.81 -5.11 -21.63
C ASN A 161 -7.22 -3.64 -21.68
N ASP A 162 -6.43 -2.79 -22.35
CA ASP A 162 -6.70 -1.35 -22.28
C ASP A 162 -8.03 -0.97 -22.93
N ALA A 163 -8.39 -1.64 -24.04
CA ALA A 163 -9.68 -1.35 -24.66
C ALA A 163 -10.85 -1.69 -23.73
N LEU A 164 -10.72 -2.78 -22.98
CA LEU A 164 -11.76 -3.18 -22.02
C LEU A 164 -11.91 -2.11 -20.93
N VAL A 165 -10.78 -1.63 -20.40
CA VAL A 165 -10.81 -0.62 -19.35
C VAL A 165 -11.35 0.71 -19.90
N GLN A 166 -10.93 1.09 -21.10
CA GLN A 166 -11.38 2.33 -21.68
C GLN A 166 -12.89 2.33 -21.89
N GLU A 167 -13.45 1.20 -22.30
CA GLU A 167 -14.87 1.11 -22.57
C GLU A 167 -15.69 0.98 -21.29
N HIS A 168 -15.22 0.17 -20.33
CA HIS A 168 -16.06 -0.23 -19.20
C HIS A 168 -15.56 0.21 -17.81
N GLY A 169 -14.39 0.85 -17.73
CA GLY A 169 -13.86 1.26 -16.43
C GLY A 169 -13.04 0.18 -15.77
N LEU A 170 -12.53 0.50 -14.58
CA LEU A 170 -11.64 -0.41 -13.86
C LEU A 170 -12.35 -1.70 -13.45
N ALA A 171 -13.64 -1.64 -13.13
CA ALA A 171 -14.36 -2.82 -12.68
C ALA A 171 -14.23 -3.99 -13.65
N ALA A 172 -14.16 -3.70 -14.96
CA ALA A 172 -14.11 -4.77 -15.96
C ALA A 172 -12.83 -5.59 -15.85
N ILE A 173 -11.67 -4.93 -15.67
CA ILE A 173 -10.43 -5.69 -15.55
C ILE A 173 -10.33 -6.37 -14.17
N LEU A 174 -10.91 -5.78 -13.14
CA LEU A 174 -10.96 -6.45 -11.83
C LEU A 174 -11.75 -7.76 -11.92
N MET A 175 -12.89 -7.74 -12.58
CA MET A 175 -13.68 -8.97 -12.75
C MET A 175 -12.96 -9.99 -13.61
N LYS A 176 -12.28 -9.53 -14.66
CA LYS A 176 -11.58 -10.44 -15.56
C LYS A 176 -10.42 -11.14 -14.88
N GLU A 177 -9.61 -10.38 -14.14
CA GLU A 177 -8.33 -10.89 -13.65
C GLU A 177 -8.39 -11.45 -12.23
N ILE A 178 -9.21 -10.87 -11.35
CA ILE A 178 -9.26 -11.33 -9.97
C ILE A 178 -10.65 -11.69 -9.49
N LYS A 179 -11.66 -11.50 -10.34
CA LYS A 179 -13.06 -11.82 -10.02
C LYS A 179 -13.47 -11.20 -8.69
N TRP A 180 -13.11 -9.94 -8.50
CA TRP A 180 -13.31 -9.28 -7.21
C TRP A 180 -14.76 -8.83 -7.06
N ASP A 181 -15.42 -9.37 -6.06
CA ASP A 181 -16.77 -8.95 -5.69
C ASP A 181 -16.81 -8.34 -4.29
N ARG A 182 -15.66 -8.00 -3.73
CA ARG A 182 -15.56 -7.49 -2.38
C ARG A 182 -16.36 -6.22 -2.09
N PRO A 183 -16.61 -5.33 -3.09
CA PRO A 183 -17.46 -4.18 -2.75
C PRO A 183 -18.80 -4.58 -2.15
N SER A 184 -19.28 -5.80 -2.43
CA SER A 184 -20.55 -6.24 -1.86
C SER A 184 -20.49 -6.42 -0.35
N ALA A 185 -19.29 -6.55 0.24
CA ALA A 185 -19.11 -6.73 1.67
C ALA A 185 -18.97 -5.41 2.42
N MET A 186 -18.93 -4.29 1.70
CA MET A 186 -18.78 -2.97 2.31
C MET A 186 -20.13 -2.40 2.72
N GLU A 187 -20.09 -1.39 3.59
CA GLU A 187 -21.26 -0.56 3.83
C GLU A 187 -21.73 0.03 2.49
N PRO A 188 -23.05 0.12 2.26
CA PRO A 188 -23.52 0.56 0.95
C PRO A 188 -22.95 1.90 0.49
N GLU A 189 -22.78 2.85 1.39
CA GLU A 189 -22.25 4.16 1.04
C GLU A 189 -20.79 4.06 0.57
N GLU A 190 -19.99 3.24 1.24
CA GLU A 190 -18.60 3.04 0.86
C GLU A 190 -18.49 2.30 -0.47
N ARG A 191 -19.34 1.31 -0.66
CA ARG A 191 -19.37 0.56 -1.91
C ARG A 191 -19.69 1.49 -3.08
N GLU A 192 -20.69 2.34 -2.90
CA GLU A 192 -21.10 3.28 -3.95
C GLU A 192 -19.96 4.23 -4.30
N ALA A 193 -19.26 4.76 -3.28
CA ALA A 193 -18.14 5.67 -3.52
C ALA A 193 -17.04 4.98 -4.30
N LEU A 194 -16.72 3.75 -3.95
CA LEU A 194 -15.66 3.00 -4.61
C LEU A 194 -16.01 2.71 -6.08
N LEU A 195 -17.25 2.27 -6.32
CA LEU A 195 -17.69 1.99 -7.68
C LEU A 195 -17.67 3.25 -8.54
N GLN A 196 -18.00 4.40 -7.95
CA GLN A 196 -17.92 5.67 -8.64
C GLN A 196 -16.48 6.00 -9.03
N ASP A 197 -15.54 5.79 -8.11
CA ASP A 197 -14.12 6.06 -8.38
C ASP A 197 -13.62 5.24 -9.57
N TRP A 198 -14.09 4.00 -9.70
CA TRP A 198 -13.62 3.11 -10.75
C TRP A 198 -14.11 3.52 -12.14
N GLN A 199 -15.08 4.44 -12.24
CA GLN A 199 -15.57 4.92 -13.53
C GLN A 199 -14.66 5.96 -14.17
N ASP A 200 -13.79 6.60 -13.40
CA ASP A 200 -12.86 7.60 -13.93
C ASP A 200 -11.76 6.92 -14.72
N ARG A 201 -11.72 7.13 -16.03
CA ARG A 201 -10.76 6.45 -16.90
C ARG A 201 -9.34 6.86 -16.64
N GLU A 202 -9.09 8.14 -16.39
CA GLU A 202 -7.73 8.58 -16.06
C GLU A 202 -7.24 7.92 -14.78
N ALA A 203 -8.11 7.82 -13.78
CA ALA A 203 -7.75 7.16 -12.54
C ALA A 203 -7.54 5.66 -12.76
N ALA A 204 -8.37 5.04 -13.58
CA ALA A 204 -8.21 3.60 -13.85
C ALA A 204 -6.82 3.30 -14.40
N PHE A 205 -6.36 4.08 -15.38
CA PHE A 205 -5.03 3.85 -15.91
C PHE A 205 -3.94 4.29 -14.95
N GLY A 206 -4.18 5.34 -14.16
CA GLY A 206 -3.24 5.71 -13.11
C GLY A 206 -3.04 4.59 -12.11
N MET A 207 -4.13 3.97 -11.67
CA MET A 207 -4.06 2.84 -10.74
C MET A 207 -3.32 1.66 -11.33
N LEU A 208 -3.61 1.31 -12.59
CA LEU A 208 -2.93 0.21 -13.26
C LEU A 208 -1.44 0.49 -13.44
N ASN A 209 -1.06 1.75 -13.60
CA ASN A 209 0.34 2.10 -13.78
C ASN A 209 1.19 1.82 -12.55
N TRP A 210 0.60 1.72 -11.36
CA TRP A 210 1.36 1.25 -10.20
C TRP A 210 1.92 -0.15 -10.45
N TYR A 211 1.13 -1.01 -11.13
CA TYR A 211 1.62 -2.34 -11.51
C TYR A 211 2.58 -2.29 -12.69
N ARG A 212 2.28 -1.44 -13.67
CA ARG A 212 3.04 -1.40 -14.92
C ARG A 212 4.43 -0.79 -14.75
N ALA A 213 4.57 0.14 -13.80
CA ALA A 213 5.87 0.77 -13.53
C ALA A 213 6.71 -0.02 -12.53
N SER A 214 6.13 -1.01 -11.88
CA SER A 214 6.84 -1.79 -10.87
C SER A 214 7.91 -2.66 -11.53
N PRO A 215 9.12 -2.72 -10.98
CA PRO A 215 10.17 -3.59 -11.52
C PRO A 215 10.01 -5.06 -11.13
N MET A 216 9.00 -5.38 -10.32
CA MET A 216 8.79 -6.76 -9.87
C MET A 216 8.58 -7.70 -11.04
N ILE A 217 9.30 -8.82 -11.07
CA ILE A 217 9.19 -9.82 -12.13
C ILE A 217 8.18 -10.87 -11.67
N VAL A 218 7.14 -11.09 -12.50
CA VAL A 218 6.13 -12.10 -12.22
C VAL A 218 6.18 -13.12 -13.35
N PRO A 219 6.89 -14.25 -13.16
CA PRO A 219 6.98 -15.24 -14.24
C PRO A 219 5.63 -15.90 -14.53
N PRO A 220 5.44 -16.38 -15.75
CA PRO A 220 4.27 -17.22 -16.01
C PRO A 220 4.39 -18.56 -15.31
N MET A 221 3.25 -19.24 -15.15
CA MET A 221 3.21 -20.47 -14.38
C MET A 221 4.04 -21.61 -14.99
N ASP A 222 4.33 -21.54 -16.31
CA ASP A 222 5.12 -22.59 -16.94
C ASP A 222 6.63 -22.34 -16.88
N ALA A 223 7.07 -21.22 -16.29
CA ALA A 223 8.50 -20.99 -16.06
C ALA A 223 8.99 -21.85 -14.90
N PRO A 224 10.29 -22.23 -14.88
CA PRO A 224 10.80 -23.03 -13.76
C PRO A 224 10.64 -22.32 -12.42
N PHE A 225 10.43 -23.10 -11.37
CA PHE A 225 10.31 -22.57 -10.00
C PHE A 225 11.68 -22.60 -9.32
N GLU A 226 12.52 -21.66 -9.71
CA GLU A 226 13.87 -21.56 -9.19
C GLU A 226 14.36 -20.14 -9.39
N LEU A 227 15.33 -19.73 -8.60
CA LEU A 227 15.96 -18.43 -8.79
C LEU A 227 16.70 -18.44 -10.12
N PRO A 228 16.57 -17.37 -10.95
CA PRO A 228 17.41 -17.29 -12.15
C PRO A 228 18.88 -17.32 -11.78
N ALA A 229 19.70 -17.94 -12.67
CA ALA A 229 21.13 -18.07 -12.42
C ALA A 229 21.82 -16.73 -12.20
N ASP A 230 21.33 -15.69 -12.87
CA ASP A 230 21.91 -14.35 -12.77
C ASP A 230 21.20 -13.44 -11.78
N TYR A 231 20.32 -14.00 -10.95
CA TYR A 231 19.55 -13.19 -10.00
C TYR A 231 20.45 -12.58 -8.93
N GLN A 232 20.32 -11.28 -8.74
CA GLN A 232 21.04 -10.56 -7.70
C GLN A 232 20.01 -10.02 -6.70
N PRO A 233 19.93 -10.57 -5.49
CA PRO A 233 18.98 -10.04 -4.51
C PRO A 233 19.31 -8.59 -4.18
N PRO A 234 18.30 -7.76 -3.92
CA PRO A 234 18.59 -6.39 -3.54
C PRO A 234 19.40 -6.34 -2.25
N GLN A 235 20.37 -5.43 -2.20
CA GLN A 235 21.21 -5.21 -1.03
C GLN A 235 20.56 -4.11 -0.19
N LEU A 236 19.61 -4.49 0.65
CA LEU A 236 18.87 -3.55 1.48
C LEU A 236 19.34 -3.66 2.93
N PRO A 237 19.47 -2.54 3.63
CA PRO A 237 19.76 -2.62 5.06
C PRO A 237 18.57 -3.21 5.82
N ASN A 238 18.83 -3.72 7.01
CA ASN A 238 17.73 -4.12 7.88
C ASN A 238 16.89 -2.89 8.25
N LEU A 239 15.62 -3.12 8.45
CA LEU A 239 14.74 -2.09 8.98
C LEU A 239 14.90 -2.10 10.50
N ALA A 240 15.39 -0.99 11.06
CA ALA A 240 15.75 -0.95 12.47
C ALA A 240 14.66 -0.31 13.35
N ILE A 241 13.73 0.44 12.73
CA ILE A 241 12.68 1.11 13.53
C ILE A 241 11.61 0.10 13.97
N PRO A 242 10.91 0.38 15.06
CA PRO A 242 9.82 -0.51 15.48
C PRO A 242 8.82 -0.69 14.36
N THR A 243 8.53 -1.93 14.04
CA THR A 243 7.70 -2.29 12.89
C THR A 243 6.62 -3.29 13.32
N LEU A 244 5.38 -2.93 13.05
CA LEU A 244 4.24 -3.80 13.22
C LEU A 244 3.79 -4.28 11.86
N VAL A 245 3.75 -5.59 11.67
CA VAL A 245 3.19 -6.20 10.46
C VAL A 245 1.86 -6.81 10.85
N ILE A 246 0.80 -6.44 10.14
CA ILE A 246 -0.53 -7.00 10.36
C ILE A 246 -0.86 -7.84 9.14
N TRP A 247 -1.24 -9.10 9.36
CA TRP A 247 -1.52 -9.97 8.23
C TRP A 247 -2.87 -10.64 8.38
N ALA A 248 -3.77 -10.34 7.44
CA ALA A 248 -5.04 -11.05 7.31
C ALA A 248 -4.74 -12.41 6.70
N MET A 249 -5.07 -13.47 7.42
CA MET A 249 -4.58 -14.81 7.09
C MET A 249 -5.31 -15.46 5.93
N ASP A 250 -6.50 -14.94 5.56
CA ASP A 250 -7.26 -15.47 4.42
C ASP A 250 -7.06 -14.68 3.14
N ASP A 251 -6.01 -13.88 3.06
CA ASP A 251 -5.70 -13.10 1.86
C ASP A 251 -5.28 -14.05 0.74
N ILE A 252 -6.03 -14.07 -0.35
CA ILE A 252 -5.73 -14.97 -1.46
C ILE A 252 -4.70 -14.39 -2.43
N ALA A 253 -4.55 -13.07 -2.45
CA ALA A 253 -3.55 -12.43 -3.31
C ALA A 253 -2.17 -12.41 -2.68
N LEU A 254 -2.13 -12.21 -1.37
CA LEU A 254 -0.89 -12.12 -0.62
C LEU A 254 -0.94 -13.10 0.55
N PRO A 255 -0.73 -14.39 0.28
CA PRO A 255 -0.82 -15.42 1.31
C PRO A 255 0.23 -15.23 2.42
N PRO A 256 0.00 -15.85 3.58
CA PRO A 256 0.86 -15.64 4.75
C PRO A 256 2.33 -16.01 4.57
N GLY A 257 2.65 -16.79 3.54
CA GLY A 257 4.05 -17.07 3.25
C GLY A 257 4.94 -15.84 3.11
N UNK A 258 4.40 -14.67 2.77
CA UNK A 258 5.03 -13.57 2.64
C UNK A 258 5.60 -13.13 3.77
N MET A 259 5.22 -13.69 4.99
CA MET A 259 5.83 -13.25 6.27
C MET A 259 7.09 -14.03 6.66
N VAL A 260 7.31 -15.17 6.04
CA VAL A 260 8.44 -16.03 6.40
C VAL A 260 9.75 -15.30 6.07
N GLY A 261 10.63 -15.20 7.06
CA GLY A 261 11.93 -14.57 6.89
C GLY A 261 11.96 -13.09 7.23
N MET A 262 10.84 -12.49 7.58
CA MET A 262 10.83 -11.08 7.96
C MET A 262 11.68 -10.81 9.17
N GLU A 263 11.76 -11.77 10.08
CA GLU A 263 12.57 -11.58 11.30
C GLU A 263 14.05 -11.45 10.98
N UNK A 264 14.29 -11.75 9.90
CA UNK A 264 15.58 -11.64 9.52
C UNK A 264 15.96 -10.36 9.03
N ILE A 265 15.11 -9.66 8.62
CA ILE A 265 15.46 -8.37 7.99
C ILE A 265 14.85 -7.16 8.70
N ILE A 266 14.10 -7.41 9.74
CA ILE A 266 13.47 -6.35 10.56
C ILE A 266 13.90 -6.57 12.00
N ASP A 267 14.60 -5.59 12.58
CA ASP A 267 15.23 -5.76 13.89
C ASP A 267 14.22 -5.76 15.03
N ASP A 268 13.18 -4.93 14.95
CA ASP A 268 12.17 -4.78 16.01
C ASP A 268 10.81 -5.07 15.40
N LEU A 269 10.47 -6.34 15.28
CA LEU A 269 9.29 -6.80 14.54
C LEU A 269 8.23 -7.36 15.48
N THR A 270 7.00 -6.88 15.31
CA THR A 270 5.80 -7.47 15.91
C THR A 270 4.88 -7.88 14.76
N ILE A 271 4.30 -9.07 14.87
CA ILE A 271 3.36 -9.56 13.86
C ILE A 271 2.02 -9.89 14.49
N UNK A 272 0.86 -9.35 13.93
CA UNK A 272 -0.34 -9.59 14.30
C UNK A 272 -0.93 -10.31 13.28
N LYS A 273 -1.37 -11.54 13.42
CA LYS A 273 -2.09 -12.34 12.45
C LYS A 273 -3.58 -12.22 12.74
N VAL A 274 -4.35 -11.96 11.68
CA VAL A 274 -5.79 -11.77 11.84
C VAL A 274 -6.49 -12.90 11.12
N SER A 275 -6.99 -13.86 11.87
CA SER A 275 -7.67 -15.03 11.34
C SER A 275 -9.08 -14.65 10.86
N GLY A 276 -9.56 -15.37 9.84
CA GLY A 276 -10.93 -15.17 9.35
C GLY A 276 -11.13 -13.84 8.66
N CYS A 277 -10.07 -13.28 8.08
CA CYS A 277 -10.11 -11.96 7.47
C CYS A 277 -9.39 -12.00 6.13
N GLY A 278 -9.98 -11.39 5.13
CA GLY A 278 -9.35 -11.29 3.80
C GLY A 278 -8.53 -10.04 3.66
N HIS A 279 -8.17 -9.77 2.45
CA HIS A 279 -7.18 -8.75 2.08
C HIS A 279 -7.42 -7.37 2.70
N UNK A 280 -8.53 -6.76 2.79
CA UNK A 280 -8.72 -5.54 3.18
C UNK A 280 -8.91 -5.40 4.54
N VAL A 281 -7.92 -5.79 5.31
CA VAL A 281 -7.95 -5.86 6.78
C VAL A 281 -8.26 -4.53 7.48
N PRO A 282 -7.89 -3.35 6.95
CA PRO A 282 -8.21 -2.11 7.67
C PRO A 282 -9.70 -1.91 7.92
N TRP A 283 -10.56 -2.34 6.99
CA TRP A 283 -12.00 -2.17 7.18
C TRP A 283 -12.74 -3.50 7.37
N GLU A 284 -12.11 -4.62 7.05
CA GLU A 284 -12.73 -5.91 7.34
C GLU A 284 -12.62 -6.24 8.83
N ALA A 285 -11.55 -5.85 9.50
CA ALA A 285 -11.32 -6.18 10.90
C ALA A 285 -10.75 -4.95 11.64
N PRO A 286 -11.46 -3.86 11.60
CA PRO A 286 -10.91 -2.63 12.19
C PRO A 286 -10.66 -2.70 13.69
N UNK A 287 -11.26 -3.31 14.31
CA UNK A 287 -11.09 -3.48 15.65
C UNK A 287 -9.82 -4.09 16.01
N LYS A 288 -9.54 -5.16 15.28
CA LYS A 288 -8.25 -5.82 15.57
C LYS A 288 -7.09 -4.98 15.07
N PHE A 289 -7.27 -4.34 13.91
CA PHE A 289 -6.26 -3.46 13.36
C PHE A 289 -5.91 -2.34 14.35
N ASN A 290 -6.94 -1.68 14.86
CA ASN A 290 -6.75 -0.54 15.77
C ASN A 290 -6.09 -0.98 17.08
N ALA A 291 -6.48 -2.12 17.62
CA ALA A 291 -5.87 -2.61 18.85
C ALA A 291 -4.39 -2.92 18.67
N ALA A 292 -4.03 -3.52 17.54
CA ALA A 292 -2.62 -3.81 17.28
C ALA A 292 -1.81 -2.53 17.14
N MET A 293 -2.37 -1.50 16.48
CA MET A 293 -1.70 -0.22 16.37
C MET A 293 -1.59 0.46 17.73
N ASP A 294 -2.65 0.44 18.53
CA ASP A 294 -2.60 1.04 19.88
C ASP A 294 -1.45 0.42 20.68
N ALA A 295 -1.34 -0.88 20.64
CA ALA A 295 -0.23 -1.54 21.33
C ALA A 295 1.14 -1.11 20.79
N UNK A 296 1.33 -0.97 19.40
CA UNK A 296 2.45 -0.56 18.84
C UNK A 296 2.79 0.76 19.22
N LEU A 297 1.87 1.60 19.31
CA LEU A 297 2.18 3.00 19.66
C LEU A 297 2.50 3.18 21.14
N ALA A 298 1.78 2.46 21.98
CA ALA A 298 2.04 2.55 23.43
C ALA A 298 3.44 2.02 23.80
N ARG A 299 3.82 0.91 23.21
CA ARG A 299 5.13 0.29 23.51
C ARG A 299 6.29 1.19 23.11
N THR A 300 6.12 1.98 22.07
CA THR A 300 7.20 2.76 21.48
C THR A 300 7.07 4.26 21.72
N ALA A 301 6.20 4.64 22.64
CA ALA A 301 5.97 6.06 22.93
C ALA A 301 7.20 6.75 23.50
#